data_13060317c647fec8428059d6e756d25c
#
_entry.id   13060317c647fec8428059d6e756d25c
#
_cell.length_a   1.000
_cell.length_b   1.000
_cell.length_c   1.000
_cell.angle_alpha   90.00
_cell.angle_beta   90.00
_cell.angle_gamma   90.00
#
_symmetry.space_group_name_H-M   'P 1'
#
loop_
_entity.id
_entity.type
_entity.pdbx_description
1 polymer ?
#
loop_
_entity_poly.entity_id
_entity_poly.type
_entity_poly.pdbx_seq_one_letter_code
_entity_poly.pdbx_strand_id
1 'polypeptide(L)'
;MEAVLAEEPPGAWPPQLAERVDAWLAGVVERAAPLTFSEIRRGVQALSQRYVERRDPSEALSSPAKRAAFAGYFAALHLATAYGAVRALGAGALPGIARVVDLGAGSGAAGAGAALALPSAPAVLALDRSGFALAEARRTYAAFGLRGETLRAQLPMRLPKLAAGDLVLAGWFISECDEGARERVLSALERGVAAGACVLVLEPLAGRIVPWWDDLGARFARLGIASGSLRWPMQRPEWIARMDKAASLDHRELGARIAVGPLG
;
A
#
# COMPACT_ATOMS: atom_id res chain seq x y z
N MET A 1 21.03 -0.26 2.69
CA MET A 1 19.75 -0.98 2.65
C MET A 1 19.90 -2.45 2.99
N GLU A 2 20.94 -3.15 2.57
CA GLU A 2 21.21 -4.52 3.05
C GLU A 2 21.20 -4.68 4.59
N ALA A 3 21.53 -3.62 5.31
CA ALA A 3 21.51 -3.62 6.79
C ALA A 3 20.11 -3.46 7.42
N VAL A 4 19.05 -3.18 6.63
CA VAL A 4 17.68 -2.96 7.14
C VAL A 4 16.80 -4.19 6.96
N LEU A 5 17.15 -5.05 5.98
CA LEU A 5 16.40 -6.28 5.72
C LEU A 5 17.05 -7.43 6.49
N ALA A 6 16.33 -7.99 7.44
CA ALA A 6 16.78 -9.15 8.20
C ALA A 6 16.49 -10.48 7.49
N GLU A 7 15.50 -10.48 6.59
CA GLU A 7 15.02 -11.67 5.89
C GLU A 7 14.74 -11.34 4.41
N GLU A 8 14.76 -12.36 3.54
CA GLU A 8 14.23 -12.21 2.19
C GLU A 8 12.70 -12.09 2.24
N PRO A 9 12.10 -11.16 1.43
CA PRO A 9 10.65 -11.12 1.32
C PRO A 9 10.10 -12.48 0.86
N PRO A 10 8.95 -12.92 1.41
CA PRO A 10 8.39 -14.21 1.05
C PRO A 10 7.98 -14.25 -0.43
N GLY A 11 8.45 -15.26 -1.16
CA GLY A 11 8.10 -15.49 -2.57
C GLY A 11 6.68 -16.04 -2.78
N ALA A 12 5.99 -16.43 -1.70
CA ALA A 12 4.63 -16.92 -1.72
C ALA A 12 3.89 -16.58 -0.42
N TRP A 13 2.57 -16.58 -0.50
CA TRP A 13 1.71 -16.48 0.67
C TRP A 13 1.79 -17.75 1.53
N PRO A 14 1.68 -17.66 2.86
CA PRO A 14 1.31 -18.80 3.68
C PRO A 14 -0.01 -19.40 3.16
N PRO A 15 -0.19 -20.75 3.12
CA PRO A 15 -1.34 -21.38 2.47
C PRO A 15 -2.70 -20.83 2.89
N GLN A 16 -2.93 -20.65 4.18
CA GLN A 16 -4.18 -20.09 4.71
C GLN A 16 -4.41 -18.64 4.28
N LEU A 17 -3.35 -17.86 4.11
CA LEU A 17 -3.44 -16.49 3.63
C LEU A 17 -3.69 -16.47 2.11
N ALA A 18 -3.09 -17.38 1.35
CA ALA A 18 -3.34 -17.55 -0.08
C ALA A 18 -4.82 -17.79 -0.36
N GLU A 19 -5.44 -18.76 0.35
CA GLU A 19 -6.88 -19.06 0.24
C GLU A 19 -7.75 -17.81 0.52
N ARG A 20 -7.39 -17.01 1.54
CA ARG A 20 -8.13 -15.79 1.87
C ARG A 20 -7.95 -14.70 0.80
N VAL A 21 -6.76 -14.58 0.22
CA VAL A 21 -6.50 -13.66 -0.89
C VAL A 21 -7.33 -14.04 -2.11
N ASP A 22 -7.39 -15.33 -2.45
CA ASP A 22 -8.18 -15.82 -3.58
C ASP A 22 -9.69 -15.60 -3.34
N ALA A 23 -10.19 -15.90 -2.14
CA ALA A 23 -11.59 -15.66 -1.77
C ALA A 23 -11.95 -14.16 -1.79
N TRP A 24 -11.06 -13.29 -1.29
CA TRP A 24 -11.24 -11.84 -1.35
C TRP A 24 -11.31 -11.33 -2.79
N LEU A 25 -10.38 -11.79 -3.66
CA LEU A 25 -10.38 -11.43 -5.08
C LEU A 25 -11.64 -11.91 -5.80
N ALA A 26 -12.09 -13.15 -5.54
CA ALA A 26 -13.33 -13.67 -6.08
C ALA A 26 -14.52 -12.78 -5.72
N GLY A 27 -14.62 -12.34 -4.47
CA GLY A 27 -15.65 -11.41 -4.02
C GLY A 27 -15.55 -10.02 -4.67
N VAL A 28 -14.35 -9.51 -4.98
CA VAL A 28 -14.18 -8.27 -5.75
C VAL A 28 -14.70 -8.44 -7.17
N VAL A 29 -14.37 -9.55 -7.84
CA VAL A 29 -14.80 -9.84 -9.21
C VAL A 29 -16.32 -10.00 -9.27
N GLU A 30 -16.92 -10.70 -8.32
CA GLU A 30 -18.37 -10.87 -8.22
C GLU A 30 -19.10 -9.52 -8.08
N ARG A 31 -18.62 -8.64 -7.21
CA ARG A 31 -19.20 -7.30 -7.05
C ARG A 31 -18.99 -6.38 -8.26
N ALA A 32 -18.01 -6.70 -9.12
CA ALA A 32 -17.80 -5.96 -10.35
C ALA A 32 -18.81 -6.31 -11.46
N ALA A 33 -19.63 -7.36 -11.29
CA ALA A 33 -20.65 -7.72 -12.25
C ALA A 33 -21.62 -6.51 -12.50
N PRO A 34 -22.07 -6.32 -13.75
CA PRO A 34 -21.94 -7.23 -14.91
C PRO A 34 -20.69 -7.03 -15.78
N LEU A 35 -19.62 -6.38 -15.26
CA LEU A 35 -18.41 -6.16 -16.03
C LEU A 35 -17.76 -7.49 -16.45
N THR A 36 -17.39 -7.57 -17.74
CA THR A 36 -16.61 -8.68 -18.29
C THR A 36 -15.13 -8.57 -17.91
N PHE A 37 -14.40 -9.68 -17.99
CA PHE A 37 -12.94 -9.69 -17.84
C PHE A 37 -12.23 -8.68 -18.77
N SER A 38 -12.71 -8.56 -20.03
CA SER A 38 -12.14 -7.60 -20.99
C SER A 38 -12.38 -6.14 -20.60
N GLU A 39 -13.49 -5.82 -19.96
CA GLU A 39 -13.75 -4.47 -19.45
C GLU A 39 -12.87 -4.14 -18.25
N ILE A 40 -12.71 -5.09 -17.30
CA ILE A 40 -11.79 -4.90 -16.17
C ILE A 40 -10.35 -4.76 -16.68
N ARG A 41 -9.93 -5.57 -17.67
CA ARG A 41 -8.61 -5.45 -18.31
C ARG A 41 -8.38 -4.03 -18.88
N ARG A 42 -9.37 -3.47 -19.59
CA ARG A 42 -9.26 -2.07 -20.06
C ARG A 42 -9.11 -1.08 -18.93
N GLY A 43 -9.79 -1.33 -17.80
CA GLY A 43 -9.61 -0.55 -16.56
C GLY A 43 -8.19 -0.64 -16.01
N VAL A 44 -7.60 -1.83 -15.99
CA VAL A 44 -6.21 -2.06 -15.57
C VAL A 44 -5.24 -1.30 -16.46
N GLN A 45 -5.37 -1.43 -17.78
CA GLN A 45 -4.52 -0.72 -18.75
C GLN A 45 -4.63 0.80 -18.61
N ALA A 46 -5.86 1.32 -18.47
CA ALA A 46 -6.09 2.75 -18.31
C ALA A 46 -5.48 3.31 -17.02
N LEU A 47 -5.55 2.56 -15.91
CA LEU A 47 -4.94 2.98 -14.64
C LEU A 47 -3.41 2.85 -14.70
N SER A 48 -2.87 1.76 -15.27
CA SER A 48 -1.42 1.58 -15.44
C SER A 48 -0.82 2.73 -16.27
N GLN A 49 -1.41 3.04 -17.42
CA GLN A 49 -0.97 4.16 -18.26
C GLN A 49 -1.04 5.49 -17.50
N ARG A 50 -2.09 5.71 -16.75
CA ARG A 50 -2.29 6.92 -15.97
C ARG A 50 -1.20 7.11 -14.90
N TYR A 51 -0.81 6.05 -14.17
CA TYR A 51 0.30 6.11 -13.21
C TYR A 51 1.62 6.46 -13.91
N VAL A 52 1.85 5.91 -15.09
CA VAL A 52 3.05 6.22 -15.90
C VAL A 52 3.05 7.69 -16.37
N GLU A 53 1.91 8.23 -16.76
CA GLU A 53 1.76 9.59 -17.29
C GLU A 53 1.52 10.67 -16.22
N ARG A 54 1.40 10.28 -14.95
CA ARG A 54 1.14 11.20 -13.80
C ARG A 54 -0.11 12.08 -14.00
N ARG A 55 -1.19 11.51 -14.54
CA ARG A 55 -2.45 12.24 -14.74
C ARG A 55 -3.19 12.46 -13.43
N ASP A 56 -4.13 13.41 -13.42
CA ASP A 56 -4.90 13.81 -12.23
C ASP A 56 -5.47 12.61 -11.43
N PRO A 57 -5.14 12.46 -10.14
CA PRO A 57 -5.66 11.40 -9.28
C PRO A 57 -7.20 11.36 -9.17
N SER A 58 -7.90 12.45 -9.41
CA SER A 58 -9.37 12.50 -9.30
C SER A 58 -10.09 11.59 -10.31
N GLU A 59 -9.47 11.31 -11.46
CA GLU A 59 -10.05 10.47 -12.50
C GLU A 59 -9.79 8.97 -12.34
N ALA A 60 -8.99 8.56 -11.35
CA ALA A 60 -8.63 7.16 -11.15
C ALA A 60 -9.86 6.25 -10.95
N LEU A 61 -10.89 6.77 -10.33
CA LEU A 61 -12.12 6.03 -9.99
C LEU A 61 -13.33 6.47 -10.83
N SER A 62 -13.11 7.09 -11.99
CA SER A 62 -14.16 7.73 -12.80
C SER A 62 -15.09 6.75 -13.55
N SER A 63 -14.72 5.46 -13.67
CA SER A 63 -15.57 4.46 -14.33
C SER A 63 -15.67 3.16 -13.54
N PRO A 64 -16.73 2.36 -13.75
CA PRO A 64 -16.86 1.03 -13.13
C PRO A 64 -15.67 0.11 -13.39
N ALA A 65 -15.14 0.08 -14.63
CA ALA A 65 -13.99 -0.73 -15.00
C ALA A 65 -12.71 -0.31 -14.27
N LYS A 66 -12.45 1.00 -14.13
CA LYS A 66 -11.33 1.51 -13.34
C LYS A 66 -11.49 1.18 -11.84
N ARG A 67 -12.71 1.27 -11.30
CA ARG A 67 -13.01 0.90 -9.91
C ARG A 67 -12.76 -0.59 -9.65
N ALA A 68 -13.19 -1.46 -10.56
CA ALA A 68 -12.93 -2.90 -10.46
C ALA A 68 -11.42 -3.22 -10.54
N ALA A 69 -10.71 -2.60 -11.48
CA ALA A 69 -9.26 -2.72 -11.59
C ALA A 69 -8.53 -2.24 -10.33
N PHE A 70 -8.93 -1.11 -9.78
CA PHE A 70 -8.38 -0.54 -8.54
C PHE A 70 -8.61 -1.47 -7.34
N ALA A 71 -9.85 -1.94 -7.15
CA ALA A 71 -10.23 -2.76 -5.99
C ALA A 71 -9.72 -4.21 -6.05
N GLY A 72 -9.49 -4.75 -7.24
CA GLY A 72 -9.00 -6.12 -7.42
C GLY A 72 -7.51 -6.15 -7.77
N TYR A 73 -7.16 -5.69 -8.96
CA TYR A 73 -5.82 -5.87 -9.50
C TYR A 73 -4.74 -5.09 -8.73
N PHE A 74 -4.86 -3.76 -8.65
CA PHE A 74 -3.86 -2.94 -7.95
C PHE A 74 -3.88 -3.19 -6.45
N ALA A 75 -5.06 -3.39 -5.87
CA ALA A 75 -5.19 -3.72 -4.46
C ALA A 75 -4.43 -5.00 -4.08
N ALA A 76 -4.50 -6.07 -4.90
CA ALA A 76 -3.76 -7.31 -4.64
C ALA A 76 -2.24 -7.11 -4.69
N LEU A 77 -1.76 -6.31 -5.63
CA LEU A 77 -0.33 -5.97 -5.72
C LEU A 77 0.13 -5.14 -4.52
N HIS A 78 -0.66 -4.15 -4.10
CA HIS A 78 -0.35 -3.32 -2.92
C HIS A 78 -0.36 -4.13 -1.62
N LEU A 79 -1.33 -5.05 -1.45
CA LEU A 79 -1.38 -5.96 -0.31
C LEU A 79 -0.13 -6.83 -0.26
N ALA A 80 0.23 -7.45 -1.40
CA ALA A 80 1.40 -8.31 -1.50
C ALA A 80 2.70 -7.54 -1.23
N THR A 81 2.82 -6.34 -1.79
CA THR A 81 4.03 -5.52 -1.62
C THR A 81 4.19 -5.06 -0.17
N ALA A 82 3.13 -4.56 0.47
CA ALA A 82 3.21 -4.13 1.87
C ALA A 82 3.47 -5.32 2.82
N TYR A 83 2.82 -6.47 2.58
CA TYR A 83 3.07 -7.69 3.33
C TYR A 83 4.53 -8.13 3.22
N GLY A 84 5.05 -8.25 1.98
CA GLY A 84 6.41 -8.68 1.73
C GLY A 84 7.45 -7.71 2.31
N ALA A 85 7.22 -6.41 2.16
CA ALA A 85 8.10 -5.38 2.70
C ALA A 85 8.23 -5.46 4.24
N VAL A 86 7.10 -5.61 4.95
CA VAL A 86 7.11 -5.75 6.43
C VAL A 86 7.75 -7.07 6.86
N ARG A 87 7.46 -8.18 6.17
CA ARG A 87 8.08 -9.47 6.47
C ARG A 87 9.60 -9.44 6.30
N ALA A 88 10.11 -8.73 5.29
CA ALA A 88 11.54 -8.60 5.05
C ALA A 88 12.31 -7.84 6.15
N LEU A 89 11.61 -7.03 6.94
CA LEU A 89 12.23 -6.35 8.09
C LEU A 89 12.57 -7.32 9.24
N GLY A 90 11.96 -8.51 9.25
CA GLY A 90 12.08 -9.46 10.35
C GLY A 90 11.11 -9.19 11.51
N ALA A 91 10.83 -10.22 12.29
CA ALA A 91 9.77 -10.21 13.30
C ALA A 91 9.98 -9.20 14.44
N GLY A 92 11.22 -8.78 14.70
CA GLY A 92 11.57 -7.85 15.77
C GLY A 92 11.71 -6.39 15.36
N ALA A 93 11.67 -6.07 14.08
CA ALA A 93 12.01 -4.75 13.57
C ALA A 93 10.97 -3.66 13.91
N LEU A 94 9.72 -4.04 14.09
CA LEU A 94 8.60 -3.15 14.42
C LEU A 94 7.92 -3.62 15.71
N PRO A 95 8.58 -3.50 16.87
CA PRO A 95 8.03 -3.99 18.12
C PRO A 95 6.88 -3.10 18.61
N GLY A 96 5.90 -3.71 19.26
CA GLY A 96 4.85 -2.98 19.97
C GLY A 96 3.86 -2.22 19.08
N ILE A 97 3.80 -2.49 17.77
CA ILE A 97 2.81 -1.86 16.88
C ILE A 97 1.40 -2.33 17.27
N ALA A 98 0.58 -1.39 17.71
CA ALA A 98 -0.82 -1.58 18.10
C ALA A 98 -1.80 -1.12 17.02
N ARG A 99 -1.39 -0.18 16.16
CA ARG A 99 -2.22 0.38 15.11
C ARG A 99 -1.42 0.71 13.84
N VAL A 100 -1.96 0.38 12.69
CA VAL A 100 -1.51 0.88 11.38
C VAL A 100 -2.37 2.09 11.00
N VAL A 101 -1.77 3.23 10.76
CA VAL A 101 -2.42 4.45 10.27
C VAL A 101 -2.09 4.59 8.78
N ASP A 102 -3.02 4.24 7.92
CA ASP A 102 -2.84 4.14 6.47
C ASP A 102 -3.29 5.45 5.78
N LEU A 103 -2.34 6.26 5.32
CA LEU A 103 -2.53 7.55 4.69
C LEU A 103 -2.74 7.41 3.19
N GLY A 104 -3.86 7.90 2.67
CA GLY A 104 -4.23 7.68 1.28
C GLY A 104 -4.54 6.21 1.02
N ALA A 105 -5.22 5.56 1.97
CA ALA A 105 -5.38 4.12 2.07
C ALA A 105 -6.00 3.44 0.84
N GLY A 106 -6.68 4.20 -0.01
CA GLY A 106 -7.37 3.61 -1.14
C GLY A 106 -8.31 2.48 -0.73
N SER A 107 -8.11 1.30 -1.28
CA SER A 107 -8.86 0.07 -0.93
C SER A 107 -8.44 -0.56 0.41
N GLY A 108 -7.54 0.06 1.18
CA GLY A 108 -7.02 -0.46 2.44
C GLY A 108 -6.08 -1.66 2.30
N ALA A 109 -5.71 -2.01 1.08
CA ALA A 109 -4.94 -3.24 0.81
C ALA A 109 -3.51 -3.16 1.35
N ALA A 110 -2.84 -2.01 1.24
CA ALA A 110 -1.50 -1.82 1.80
C ALA A 110 -1.51 -1.90 3.33
N GLY A 111 -2.47 -1.22 3.98
CA GLY A 111 -2.67 -1.30 5.42
C GLY A 111 -2.98 -2.71 5.91
N ALA A 112 -3.81 -3.45 5.17
CA ALA A 112 -4.10 -4.85 5.45
C ALA A 112 -2.84 -5.72 5.33
N GLY A 113 -2.06 -5.56 4.24
CA GLY A 113 -0.81 -6.29 4.03
C GLY A 113 0.18 -6.05 5.17
N ALA A 114 0.39 -4.81 5.56
CA ALA A 114 1.25 -4.47 6.69
C ALA A 114 0.75 -5.09 8.00
N ALA A 115 -0.55 -4.98 8.30
CA ALA A 115 -1.13 -5.53 9.53
C ALA A 115 -1.03 -7.07 9.60
N LEU A 116 -1.26 -7.74 8.47
CA LEU A 116 -1.15 -9.21 8.36
C LEU A 116 0.28 -9.72 8.49
N ALA A 117 1.26 -8.91 8.14
CA ALA A 117 2.67 -9.26 8.28
C ALA A 117 3.18 -9.15 9.71
N LEU A 118 2.53 -8.34 10.54
CA LEU A 118 2.89 -8.11 11.94
C LEU A 118 2.28 -9.19 12.84
N PRO A 119 3.06 -9.72 13.84
CA PRO A 119 2.59 -10.80 14.72
C PRO A 119 1.32 -10.45 15.51
N SER A 120 1.15 -9.16 15.88
CA SER A 120 0.01 -8.68 16.68
C SER A 120 -1.28 -8.52 15.89
N ALA A 121 -1.24 -8.59 14.54
CA ALA A 121 -2.34 -8.22 13.67
C ALA A 121 -3.05 -6.93 14.15
N PRO A 122 -2.34 -5.78 14.16
CA PRO A 122 -2.82 -4.54 14.76
C PRO A 122 -4.09 -4.01 14.09
N ALA A 123 -4.82 -3.13 14.78
CA ALA A 123 -5.94 -2.43 14.18
C ALA A 123 -5.46 -1.53 13.03
N VAL A 124 -6.30 -1.31 12.01
CA VAL A 124 -5.99 -0.43 10.88
C VAL A 124 -6.94 0.77 10.87
N LEU A 125 -6.39 1.99 10.82
CA LEU A 125 -7.13 3.21 10.59
C LEU A 125 -6.81 3.71 9.17
N ALA A 126 -7.76 3.58 8.25
CA ALA A 126 -7.63 4.03 6.87
C ALA A 126 -8.12 5.46 6.69
N LEU A 127 -7.29 6.32 6.11
CA LEU A 127 -7.66 7.68 5.75
C LEU A 127 -7.62 7.85 4.22
N ASP A 128 -8.75 8.26 3.64
CA ASP A 128 -8.84 8.57 2.21
C ASP A 128 -9.92 9.63 1.95
N ARG A 129 -9.81 10.35 0.83
CA ARG A 129 -10.83 11.31 0.40
C ARG A 129 -12.03 10.65 -0.29
N SER A 130 -11.82 9.47 -0.86
CA SER A 130 -12.80 8.74 -1.67
C SER A 130 -13.70 7.85 -0.82
N GLY A 131 -15.01 8.12 -0.81
CA GLY A 131 -15.99 7.26 -0.14
C GLY A 131 -16.05 5.85 -0.74
N PHE A 132 -15.82 5.71 -2.06
CA PHE A 132 -15.73 4.40 -2.71
C PHE A 132 -14.51 3.61 -2.21
N ALA A 133 -13.34 4.24 -2.19
CA ALA A 133 -12.10 3.62 -1.72
C ALA A 133 -12.26 3.13 -0.27
N LEU A 134 -12.80 3.97 0.62
CA LEU A 134 -13.06 3.60 2.02
C LEU A 134 -14.11 2.49 2.18
N ALA A 135 -15.07 2.40 1.27
CA ALA A 135 -16.01 1.27 1.26
C ALA A 135 -15.30 -0.05 0.89
N GLU A 136 -14.38 -0.01 -0.08
CA GLU A 136 -13.53 -1.17 -0.40
C GLU A 136 -12.56 -1.50 0.73
N ALA A 137 -11.98 -0.49 1.42
CA ALA A 137 -11.12 -0.72 2.58
C ALA A 137 -11.83 -1.50 3.69
N ARG A 138 -13.08 -1.13 4.02
CA ARG A 138 -13.90 -1.89 4.99
C ARG A 138 -14.10 -3.35 4.57
N ARG A 139 -14.34 -3.59 3.28
CA ARG A 139 -14.51 -4.95 2.74
C ARG A 139 -13.21 -5.74 2.80
N THR A 140 -12.09 -5.09 2.47
CA THR A 140 -10.75 -5.67 2.59
C THR A 140 -10.48 -6.11 4.03
N TYR A 141 -10.68 -5.22 5.01
CA TYR A 141 -10.45 -5.56 6.41
C TYR A 141 -11.36 -6.69 6.90
N ALA A 142 -12.65 -6.67 6.52
CA ALA A 142 -13.58 -7.75 6.85
C ALA A 142 -13.14 -9.10 6.25
N ALA A 143 -12.71 -9.14 4.98
CA ALA A 143 -12.23 -10.35 4.32
C ALA A 143 -11.00 -10.95 5.02
N PHE A 144 -10.14 -10.10 5.57
CA PHE A 144 -8.94 -10.53 6.30
C PHE A 144 -9.13 -10.55 7.82
N GLY A 145 -10.36 -10.45 8.34
CA GLY A 145 -10.65 -10.49 9.78
C GLY A 145 -9.88 -9.46 10.60
N LEU A 146 -9.51 -8.32 9.99
CA LEU A 146 -8.80 -7.24 10.64
C LEU A 146 -9.78 -6.28 11.31
N ARG A 147 -9.39 -5.74 12.46
CA ARG A 147 -10.09 -4.62 13.08
C ARG A 147 -9.74 -3.35 12.29
N GLY A 148 -10.65 -2.88 11.44
CA GLY A 148 -10.42 -1.75 10.55
C GLY A 148 -11.44 -0.64 10.74
N GLU A 149 -10.94 0.59 10.87
CA GLU A 149 -11.72 1.82 10.86
C GLU A 149 -11.40 2.65 9.62
N THR A 150 -12.36 3.44 9.17
CA THR A 150 -12.17 4.30 8.00
C THR A 150 -12.57 5.73 8.33
N LEU A 151 -11.73 6.68 7.98
CA LEU A 151 -11.96 8.11 8.15
C LEU A 151 -11.88 8.82 6.80
N ARG A 152 -12.98 9.46 6.37
CA ARG A 152 -12.93 10.32 5.20
C ARG A 152 -12.19 11.61 5.53
N ALA A 153 -11.04 11.82 4.90
CA ALA A 153 -10.15 12.94 5.18
C ALA A 153 -9.50 13.47 3.90
N GLN A 154 -9.43 14.78 3.78
CA GLN A 154 -8.59 15.47 2.79
C GLN A 154 -7.19 15.59 3.38
N LEU A 155 -6.28 14.72 2.95
CA LEU A 155 -4.89 14.76 3.40
C LEU A 155 -4.10 15.84 2.63
N PRO A 156 -3.13 16.50 3.26
CA PRO A 156 -2.69 16.34 4.65
C PRO A 156 -3.43 17.20 5.68
N MET A 157 -4.55 17.81 5.34
CA MET A 157 -5.21 18.80 6.20
C MET A 157 -5.82 18.20 7.47
N ARG A 158 -6.10 16.90 7.47
CA ARG A 158 -6.72 16.21 8.62
C ARG A 158 -5.99 14.89 8.90
N LEU A 159 -4.92 14.98 9.67
CA LEU A 159 -4.22 13.80 10.19
C LEU A 159 -4.66 13.50 11.62
N PRO A 160 -4.75 12.23 12.02
CA PRO A 160 -4.97 11.86 13.41
C PRO A 160 -3.74 12.22 14.24
N LYS A 161 -3.92 12.28 15.56
CA LYS A 161 -2.77 12.34 16.46
C LYS A 161 -2.01 11.03 16.38
N LEU A 162 -0.73 11.11 16.05
CA LEU A 162 0.20 10.00 15.98
C LEU A 162 0.92 9.84 17.32
N ALA A 163 1.25 8.61 17.69
CA ALA A 163 1.86 8.29 18.99
C ALA A 163 2.71 7.01 18.89
N ALA A 164 3.41 6.70 19.97
CA ALA A 164 4.07 5.40 20.13
C ALA A 164 3.08 4.25 19.95
N GLY A 165 3.51 3.19 19.28
CA GLY A 165 2.67 2.07 18.87
C GLY A 165 1.89 2.26 17.57
N ASP A 166 2.01 3.42 16.91
CA ASP A 166 1.51 3.61 15.55
C ASP A 166 2.57 3.24 14.52
N LEU A 167 2.18 2.48 13.50
CA LEU A 167 2.88 2.39 12.23
C LEU A 167 2.15 3.27 11.21
N VAL A 168 2.76 4.39 10.84
CA VAL A 168 2.19 5.30 9.84
C VAL A 168 2.61 4.83 8.47
N LEU A 169 1.66 4.30 7.71
CA LEU A 169 1.87 3.82 6.35
C LEU A 169 1.47 4.89 5.33
N ALA A 170 2.34 5.17 4.36
CA ALA A 170 2.04 5.94 3.17
C ALA A 170 2.43 5.10 1.95
N GLY A 171 1.47 4.33 1.43
CA GLY A 171 1.68 3.45 0.29
C GLY A 171 1.18 4.07 -1.01
N TRP A 172 2.10 4.39 -1.94
CA TRP A 172 1.81 5.03 -3.24
C TRP A 172 1.00 6.33 -3.14
N PHE A 173 1.08 6.97 -2.00
CA PHE A 173 0.30 8.17 -1.68
C PHE A 173 1.11 9.46 -1.89
N ILE A 174 2.38 9.47 -1.49
CA ILE A 174 3.20 10.69 -1.53
C ILE A 174 3.49 11.10 -2.98
N SER A 175 3.62 10.12 -3.90
CA SER A 175 3.79 10.37 -5.34
C SER A 175 2.56 11.00 -6.00
N GLU A 176 1.38 10.89 -5.40
CA GLU A 176 0.16 11.54 -5.87
C GLU A 176 -0.01 12.98 -5.34
N CYS A 177 0.82 13.39 -4.37
CA CYS A 177 0.79 14.72 -3.79
C CYS A 177 1.51 15.75 -4.68
N ASP A 178 0.94 16.96 -4.80
CA ASP A 178 1.72 18.12 -5.24
C ASP A 178 2.84 18.42 -4.24
N GLU A 179 3.76 19.31 -4.62
CA GLU A 179 4.93 19.64 -3.80
C GLU A 179 4.54 20.16 -2.41
N GLY A 180 3.57 21.07 -2.34
CA GLY A 180 3.13 21.66 -1.08
C GLY A 180 2.41 20.64 -0.18
N ALA A 181 1.59 19.77 -0.75
CA ALA A 181 0.94 18.67 -0.01
C ALA A 181 1.98 17.65 0.47
N ARG A 182 2.94 17.29 -0.38
CA ARG A 182 4.05 16.40 -0.03
C ARG A 182 4.84 16.93 1.16
N GLU A 183 5.24 18.19 1.13
CA GLU A 183 5.99 18.80 2.24
C GLU A 183 5.21 18.76 3.56
N ARG A 184 3.91 19.04 3.52
CA ARG A 184 3.04 18.95 4.71
C ARG A 184 2.91 17.52 5.24
N VAL A 185 2.83 16.52 4.33
CA VAL A 185 2.83 15.10 4.72
C VAL A 185 4.14 14.72 5.38
N LEU A 186 5.29 15.04 4.75
CA LEU A 186 6.62 14.74 5.31
C LEU A 186 6.81 15.36 6.68
N SER A 187 6.46 16.65 6.84
CA SER A 187 6.51 17.33 8.14
C SER A 187 5.59 16.66 9.20
N ALA A 188 4.46 16.09 8.78
CA ALA A 188 3.58 15.37 9.68
C ALA A 188 4.16 14.01 10.10
N LEU A 189 4.82 13.30 9.17
CA LEU A 189 5.53 12.06 9.48
C LEU A 189 6.68 12.31 10.46
N GLU A 190 7.47 13.38 10.28
CA GLU A 190 8.53 13.77 11.20
C GLU A 190 7.99 14.04 12.63
N ARG A 191 6.88 14.78 12.74
CA ARG A 191 6.23 14.99 14.04
C ARG A 191 5.71 13.67 14.64
N GLY A 192 5.23 12.75 13.82
CA GLY A 192 4.82 11.42 14.25
C GLY A 192 5.99 10.63 14.85
N VAL A 193 7.14 10.63 14.16
CA VAL A 193 8.37 10.00 14.65
C VAL A 193 8.83 10.64 15.96
N ALA A 194 8.82 11.96 16.07
CA ALA A 194 9.13 12.64 17.32
C ALA A 194 8.17 12.31 18.47
N ALA A 195 6.94 11.87 18.15
CA ALA A 195 5.96 11.36 19.13
C ALA A 195 6.06 9.84 19.36
N GLY A 196 7.07 9.16 18.81
CA GLY A 196 7.35 7.74 18.99
C GLY A 196 6.66 6.81 17.97
N ALA A 197 6.04 7.32 16.92
CA ALA A 197 5.48 6.49 15.86
C ALA A 197 6.60 5.95 14.94
N CYS A 198 6.38 4.74 14.38
CA CYS A 198 7.15 4.24 13.26
C CYS A 198 6.51 4.69 11.93
N VAL A 199 7.33 4.82 10.89
CA VAL A 199 6.87 5.19 9.54
C VAL A 199 7.24 4.09 8.55
N LEU A 200 6.33 3.80 7.61
CA LEU A 200 6.58 2.97 6.44
C LEU A 200 6.08 3.71 5.20
N VAL A 201 6.99 4.07 4.31
CA VAL A 201 6.66 4.65 3.01
C VAL A 201 6.95 3.61 1.94
N LEU A 202 6.00 3.38 1.04
CA LEU A 202 6.12 2.51 -0.12
C LEU A 202 5.78 3.32 -1.37
N GLU A 203 6.70 3.36 -2.35
CA GLU A 203 6.53 4.16 -3.57
C GLU A 203 7.03 3.38 -4.81
N PRO A 204 6.61 3.78 -6.03
CA PRO A 204 7.07 3.12 -7.24
C PRO A 204 8.58 3.14 -7.39
N LEU A 205 9.15 2.05 -7.96
CA LEU A 205 10.58 1.97 -8.28
C LEU A 205 11.02 3.00 -9.32
N ALA A 206 10.13 3.40 -10.23
CA ALA A 206 10.46 4.30 -11.33
C ALA A 206 10.83 5.70 -10.83
N GLY A 207 12.11 6.05 -10.88
CA GLY A 207 12.65 7.33 -10.40
C GLY A 207 11.98 8.56 -10.99
N ARG A 208 11.51 8.47 -12.26
CA ARG A 208 10.75 9.56 -12.91
C ARG A 208 9.42 9.87 -12.19
N ILE A 209 8.85 8.91 -11.45
CA ILE A 209 7.60 9.09 -10.71
C ILE A 209 7.89 9.76 -9.36
N VAL A 210 9.02 9.43 -8.76
CA VAL A 210 9.45 9.90 -7.43
C VAL A 210 10.82 10.58 -7.49
N PRO A 211 10.98 11.67 -8.28
CA PRO A 211 12.28 12.35 -8.42
C PRO A 211 12.82 12.94 -7.13
N TRP A 212 11.97 13.12 -6.14
CA TRP A 212 12.25 13.65 -4.80
C TRP A 212 12.71 12.57 -3.79
N TRP A 213 12.87 11.30 -4.23
CA TRP A 213 13.13 10.18 -3.33
C TRP A 213 14.45 10.29 -2.57
N ASP A 214 15.51 10.74 -3.23
CA ASP A 214 16.83 10.83 -2.61
C ASP A 214 16.86 11.95 -1.53
N ASP A 215 16.17 13.06 -1.79
CA ASP A 215 15.98 14.14 -0.81
C ASP A 215 15.18 13.67 0.41
N LEU A 216 14.11 12.87 0.17
CA LEU A 216 13.36 12.23 1.24
C LEU A 216 14.26 11.30 2.06
N GLY A 217 15.07 10.48 1.41
CA GLY A 217 15.99 9.57 2.08
C GLY A 217 16.99 10.31 2.96
N ALA A 218 17.59 11.39 2.47
CA ALA A 218 18.52 12.24 3.22
C ALA A 218 17.82 12.91 4.42
N ARG A 219 16.57 13.35 4.25
CA ARG A 219 15.74 13.94 5.31
C ARG A 219 15.42 12.92 6.40
N PHE A 220 14.98 11.72 5.99
CA PHE A 220 14.55 10.66 6.89
C PHE A 220 15.71 9.99 7.65
N ALA A 221 16.91 9.93 7.05
CA ALA A 221 18.10 9.38 7.72
C ALA A 221 18.39 10.09 9.05
N ARG A 222 18.13 11.41 9.13
CA ARG A 222 18.27 12.20 10.37
C ARG A 222 17.32 11.80 11.49
N LEU A 223 16.28 11.06 11.18
CA LEU A 223 15.25 10.57 12.10
C LEU A 223 15.41 9.06 12.41
N GLY A 224 16.50 8.45 11.97
CA GLY A 224 16.69 7.00 12.11
C GLY A 224 15.82 6.17 11.16
N ILE A 225 15.28 6.78 10.11
CA ILE A 225 14.49 6.09 9.08
C ILE A 225 15.43 5.69 7.95
N ALA A 226 15.54 4.41 7.67
CA ALA A 226 16.32 3.88 6.56
C ALA A 226 15.50 3.89 5.26
N SER A 227 16.15 4.15 4.13
CA SER A 227 15.50 4.17 2.82
C SER A 227 16.26 3.36 1.77
N GLY A 228 15.53 2.87 0.76
CA GLY A 228 16.12 2.13 -0.33
C GLY A 228 15.07 1.57 -1.30
N SER A 229 15.38 0.44 -1.93
CA SER A 229 14.42 -0.27 -2.80
C SER A 229 14.48 -1.77 -2.57
N LEU A 230 13.33 -2.42 -2.75
CA LEU A 230 13.14 -3.86 -2.67
C LEU A 230 12.69 -4.39 -4.02
N ARG A 231 13.12 -5.62 -4.35
CA ARG A 231 12.58 -6.44 -5.44
C ARG A 231 12.63 -7.89 -5.03
N TRP A 232 11.56 -8.63 -5.30
CA TRP A 232 11.53 -10.06 -5.03
C TRP A 232 10.52 -10.78 -5.93
N PRO A 233 10.76 -12.05 -6.29
CA PRO A 233 9.75 -12.86 -6.95
C PRO A 233 8.57 -13.09 -6.02
N MET A 234 7.34 -13.07 -6.54
CA MET A 234 6.14 -13.32 -5.78
C MET A 234 5.17 -14.20 -6.56
N GLN A 235 4.73 -15.29 -5.94
CA GLN A 235 3.65 -16.10 -6.50
C GLN A 235 2.34 -15.30 -6.46
N ARG A 236 1.78 -15.06 -7.65
CA ARG A 236 0.55 -14.31 -7.81
C ARG A 236 -0.67 -15.23 -7.77
N PRO A 237 -1.83 -14.76 -7.24
CA PRO A 237 -3.12 -15.39 -7.50
C PRO A 237 -3.35 -15.60 -9.00
N GLU A 238 -4.04 -16.70 -9.36
CA GLU A 238 -4.27 -17.03 -10.77
C GLU A 238 -4.97 -15.90 -11.54
N TRP A 239 -5.95 -15.26 -10.93
CA TRP A 239 -6.65 -14.13 -11.53
C TRP A 239 -5.70 -12.96 -11.88
N ILE A 240 -4.75 -12.64 -10.99
CA ILE A 240 -3.73 -11.60 -11.23
C ILE A 240 -2.81 -12.02 -12.37
N ALA A 241 -2.34 -13.28 -12.39
CA ALA A 241 -1.47 -13.78 -13.46
C ALA A 241 -2.15 -13.75 -14.83
N ARG A 242 -3.44 -14.10 -14.90
CA ARG A 242 -4.25 -14.00 -16.12
C ARG A 242 -4.43 -12.54 -16.56
N MET A 243 -4.64 -11.62 -15.61
CA MET A 243 -4.81 -10.20 -15.91
C MET A 243 -3.50 -9.57 -16.39
N ASP A 244 -2.35 -9.89 -15.77
CA ASP A 244 -1.02 -9.48 -16.23
C ASP A 244 -0.81 -9.85 -17.70
N LYS A 245 -1.03 -11.13 -18.04
CA LYS A 245 -0.89 -11.62 -19.41
C LYS A 245 -1.81 -10.87 -20.37
N ALA A 246 -3.05 -10.66 -20.00
CA ALA A 246 -4.05 -10.03 -20.85
C ALA A 246 -3.82 -8.52 -21.01
N ALA A 247 -3.26 -7.85 -20.01
CA ALA A 247 -2.97 -6.41 -20.02
C ALA A 247 -1.56 -6.06 -20.52
N SER A 248 -0.74 -7.08 -20.86
CA SER A 248 0.68 -6.94 -21.21
C SER A 248 1.50 -6.31 -20.08
N LEU A 249 1.22 -6.74 -18.85
CA LEU A 249 1.94 -6.37 -17.64
C LEU A 249 2.68 -7.59 -17.08
N ASP A 250 3.67 -7.35 -16.23
CA ASP A 250 4.43 -8.42 -15.57
C ASP A 250 4.73 -8.06 -14.12
N HIS A 251 4.09 -8.77 -13.20
CA HIS A 251 4.30 -8.66 -11.76
C HIS A 251 4.75 -10.00 -11.16
N ARG A 252 5.52 -10.81 -11.91
CA ARG A 252 6.21 -11.99 -11.36
C ARG A 252 7.24 -11.59 -10.32
N GLU A 253 7.78 -10.39 -10.47
CA GLU A 253 8.60 -9.72 -9.46
C GLU A 253 7.83 -8.50 -8.95
N LEU A 254 7.67 -8.41 -7.64
CA LEU A 254 7.19 -7.21 -6.97
C LEU A 254 8.37 -6.31 -6.61
N GLY A 255 8.09 -5.02 -6.49
CA GLY A 255 9.12 -4.10 -6.05
C GLY A 255 8.56 -2.75 -5.62
N ALA A 256 9.24 -2.13 -4.69
CA ALA A 256 8.93 -0.80 -4.20
C ALA A 256 10.22 -0.08 -3.74
N ARG A 257 10.20 1.23 -3.81
CA ARG A 257 11.03 2.06 -2.95
C ARG A 257 10.45 1.99 -1.55
N ILE A 258 11.30 1.88 -0.55
CA ILE A 258 10.89 1.76 0.86
C ILE A 258 11.64 2.77 1.71
N ALA A 259 10.93 3.43 2.63
CA ALA A 259 11.54 4.11 3.76
C ALA A 259 10.83 3.64 5.04
N VAL A 260 11.59 3.19 6.02
CA VAL A 260 11.04 2.58 7.24
C VAL A 260 11.88 2.91 8.45
N GLY A 261 11.23 3.18 9.57
CA GLY A 261 11.85 3.41 10.87
C GLY A 261 11.09 4.43 11.72
N PRO A 262 11.64 4.79 12.88
CA PRO A 262 12.79 4.13 13.52
C PRO A 262 12.49 2.66 13.79
N LEU A 263 13.51 1.81 13.63
CA LEU A 263 13.43 0.38 13.94
C LEU A 263 13.86 0.15 15.38
N GLY A 264 13.26 -0.84 16.04
CA GLY A 264 13.57 -1.22 17.41
C GLY A 264 14.91 -1.94 17.57
#